data_925338bae9b2284b11988ff5a6b97d12
#
_entry.id   925338bae9b2284b11988ff5a6b97d12
#
_cell.length_a   1.000
_cell.length_b   1.000
_cell.length_c   1.000
_cell.angle_alpha   90.00
_cell.angle_beta   90.00
_cell.angle_gamma   90.00
#
_symmetry.space_group_name_H-M   'P 1'
#
loop_
_entity.id
_entity.type
_entity.pdbx_description
1 polymer ?
#
loop_
_entity_poly.entity_id
_entity_poly.type
_entity_poly.pdbx_seq_one_letter_code
_entity_poly.pdbx_strand_id
1 'polypeptide(L)'
;MKLRKFRLYILPLLIAALVLVVVRYFFLTQYVAEGSIVEWGVHSGDRILVNRLAFVGDSRPQLGDRVAFRHQQRPEAPVCLATCTALPGDTVWMDTERQEVYALRRSQTDKPLIVPAAGQEIEVTPHNARQLYHLLRKEGAFVTLRENKEILIDGRGVKTVAFLNDYYWMETQHVPYGLVPFRAFIGKPFCVSYGVKDGAIRFDRLFLLLN
;
A
#
# COMPACT_ATOMS: atom_id res chain seq x y z
N MET A 1 34.24 -14.28 43.13
CA MET A 1 34.83 -13.92 41.80
C MET A 1 34.01 -14.39 40.60
N LYS A 2 33.35 -15.55 40.64
CA LYS A 2 32.50 -16.08 39.53
C LYS A 2 31.21 -15.27 39.21
N LEU A 3 30.51 -14.78 40.25
CA LEU A 3 29.27 -13.99 40.08
C LEU A 3 29.48 -12.62 39.36
N ARG A 4 30.66 -11.99 39.60
CA ARG A 4 30.98 -10.68 38.99
C ARG A 4 31.27 -10.81 37.51
N LYS A 5 31.93 -11.90 37.07
CA LYS A 5 32.17 -12.24 35.67
C LYS A 5 30.88 -12.65 34.97
N PHE A 6 29.98 -13.38 35.64
CA PHE A 6 28.68 -13.77 35.15
C PHE A 6 27.80 -12.53 34.80
N ARG A 7 27.74 -11.54 35.72
CA ARG A 7 27.02 -10.28 35.44
C ARG A 7 27.64 -9.49 34.29
N LEU A 8 28.96 -9.51 34.12
CA LEU A 8 29.66 -8.72 33.11
C LEU A 8 29.33 -9.18 31.67
N TYR A 9 29.07 -10.47 31.47
CA TYR A 9 28.79 -11.05 30.13
C TYR A 9 27.31 -11.30 29.90
N ILE A 10 26.55 -11.68 30.90
CA ILE A 10 25.16 -12.04 30.75
C ILE A 10 24.26 -10.81 30.64
N LEU A 11 24.51 -9.75 31.38
CA LEU A 11 23.72 -8.53 31.32
C LEU A 11 23.72 -7.89 29.92
N PRO A 12 24.88 -7.70 29.24
CA PRO A 12 24.90 -7.22 27.86
C PRO A 12 24.19 -8.15 26.90
N LEU A 13 24.32 -9.47 27.09
CA LEU A 13 23.61 -10.45 26.24
C LEU A 13 22.09 -10.36 26.39
N LEU A 14 21.59 -10.21 27.62
CA LEU A 14 20.17 -10.01 27.88
C LEU A 14 19.65 -8.69 27.31
N ILE A 15 20.42 -7.61 27.41
CA ILE A 15 20.08 -6.33 26.82
C ILE A 15 20.03 -6.46 25.29
N ALA A 16 21.02 -7.09 24.68
CA ALA A 16 21.04 -7.32 23.23
C ALA A 16 19.86 -8.17 22.77
N ALA A 17 19.53 -9.25 23.50
CA ALA A 17 18.38 -10.07 23.24
C ALA A 17 17.06 -9.28 23.36
N LEU A 18 16.93 -8.45 24.40
CA LEU A 18 15.77 -7.57 24.58
C LEU A 18 15.64 -6.58 23.43
N VAL A 19 16.74 -5.94 23.04
CA VAL A 19 16.75 -5.01 21.90
C VAL A 19 16.32 -5.72 20.61
N LEU A 20 16.84 -6.92 20.35
CA LEU A 20 16.45 -7.73 19.19
C LEU A 20 14.94 -8.05 19.20
N VAL A 21 14.40 -8.43 20.37
CA VAL A 21 12.96 -8.70 20.50
C VAL A 21 12.14 -7.44 20.24
N VAL A 22 12.55 -6.28 20.80
CA VAL A 22 11.87 -4.99 20.56
C VAL A 22 11.92 -4.61 19.10
N VAL A 23 13.10 -4.67 18.46
CA VAL A 23 13.25 -4.38 17.03
C VAL A 23 12.37 -5.33 16.19
N ARG A 24 12.41 -6.61 16.51
CA ARG A 24 11.60 -7.62 15.80
C ARG A 24 10.10 -7.37 15.94
N TYR A 25 9.63 -7.02 17.12
CA TYR A 25 8.20 -6.88 17.42
C TYR A 25 7.62 -5.56 16.90
N PHE A 26 8.36 -4.45 17.07
CA PHE A 26 7.84 -3.11 16.75
C PHE A 26 8.17 -2.65 15.33
N PHE A 27 9.32 -3.01 14.79
CA PHE A 27 9.83 -2.44 13.55
C PHE A 27 9.76 -3.39 12.34
N LEU A 28 9.87 -4.69 12.59
CA LEU A 28 9.86 -5.69 11.53
C LEU A 28 8.67 -6.63 11.67
N THR A 29 7.78 -6.60 10.71
CA THR A 29 6.66 -7.53 10.67
C THR A 29 6.80 -8.44 9.45
N GLN A 30 6.46 -9.71 9.65
CA GLN A 30 6.53 -10.72 8.61
C GLN A 30 5.13 -11.00 8.06
N TYR A 31 5.00 -11.01 6.76
CA TYR A 31 3.78 -11.32 6.06
C TYR A 31 4.00 -12.46 5.06
N VAL A 32 2.96 -13.26 4.84
CA VAL A 32 2.98 -14.31 3.82
C VAL A 32 2.53 -13.70 2.50
N ALA A 33 3.32 -13.90 1.44
CA ALA A 33 2.93 -13.51 0.11
C ALA A 33 1.87 -14.47 -0.42
N GLU A 34 0.70 -13.94 -0.76
CA GLU A 34 -0.28 -14.65 -1.56
C GLU A 34 -0.11 -14.24 -3.03
N GLY A 35 0.25 -15.21 -3.85
CA GLY A 35 0.58 -14.98 -5.25
C GLY A 35 2.07 -14.70 -5.48
N SER A 36 2.43 -14.72 -6.74
CA SER A 36 3.80 -14.44 -7.18
C SER A 36 3.88 -13.06 -7.82
N ILE A 37 4.87 -12.27 -7.39
CA ILE A 37 5.21 -10.97 -8.00
C ILE A 37 6.56 -11.17 -8.68
N VAL A 38 6.50 -11.51 -9.97
CA VAL A 38 7.69 -11.90 -10.76
C VAL A 38 8.73 -10.79 -10.78
N GLU A 39 8.30 -9.54 -10.91
CA GLU A 39 9.17 -8.35 -10.89
C GLU A 39 10.07 -8.26 -9.66
N TRP A 40 9.60 -8.73 -8.54
CA TRP A 40 10.33 -8.64 -7.27
C TRP A 40 10.96 -9.98 -6.89
N GLY A 41 10.83 -10.99 -7.74
CA GLY A 41 11.26 -12.34 -7.44
C GLY A 41 10.51 -12.97 -6.26
N VAL A 42 9.29 -12.50 -5.96
CA VAL A 42 8.45 -13.03 -4.88
C VAL A 42 7.60 -14.18 -5.39
N HIS A 43 7.59 -15.28 -4.67
CA HIS A 43 6.75 -16.45 -4.97
C HIS A 43 5.68 -16.63 -3.90
N SER A 44 4.59 -17.26 -4.28
CA SER A 44 3.56 -17.66 -3.32
C SER A 44 4.15 -18.52 -2.20
N GLY A 45 3.80 -18.21 -0.95
CA GLY A 45 4.34 -18.86 0.25
C GLY A 45 5.63 -18.24 0.80
N ASP A 46 6.21 -17.24 0.11
CA ASP A 46 7.33 -16.48 0.67
C ASP A 46 6.88 -15.67 1.89
N ARG A 47 7.74 -15.60 2.88
CA ARG A 47 7.55 -14.75 4.04
C ARG A 47 8.38 -13.49 3.91
N ILE A 48 7.70 -12.36 3.78
CA ILE A 48 8.30 -11.07 3.47
C ILE A 48 8.43 -10.25 4.75
N LEU A 49 9.61 -9.72 4.98
CA LEU A 49 9.86 -8.74 6.03
C LEU A 49 9.52 -7.33 5.54
N VAL A 50 8.71 -6.64 6.32
CA VAL A 50 8.27 -5.27 6.04
C VAL A 50 8.79 -4.34 7.14
N ASN A 51 9.48 -3.28 6.71
CA ASN A 51 9.90 -2.19 7.57
C ASN A 51 8.71 -1.25 7.82
N ARG A 52 8.15 -1.30 9.02
CA ARG A 52 7.01 -0.47 9.41
C ARG A 52 7.37 0.99 9.69
N LEU A 53 8.65 1.28 9.92
CA LEU A 53 9.12 2.66 10.14
C LEU A 53 9.24 3.47 8.86
N ALA A 54 9.16 2.84 7.71
CA ALA A 54 9.37 3.51 6.42
C ALA A 54 8.44 4.70 6.19
N PHE A 55 7.26 4.69 6.81
CA PHE A 55 6.22 5.72 6.65
C PHE A 55 5.78 6.34 7.98
N VAL A 56 6.69 6.40 8.96
CA VAL A 56 6.42 7.02 10.26
C VAL A 56 6.75 8.52 10.19
N GLY A 57 5.94 9.35 10.85
CA GLY A 57 6.08 10.80 10.83
C GLY A 57 5.72 11.39 9.47
N ASP A 58 6.60 12.24 8.94
CA ASP A 58 6.38 12.94 7.68
C ASP A 58 6.87 12.18 6.45
N SER A 59 7.40 10.96 6.65
CA SER A 59 7.82 10.10 5.54
C SER A 59 6.63 9.68 4.68
N ARG A 60 6.73 9.95 3.38
CA ARG A 60 5.71 9.59 2.37
C ARG A 60 6.31 8.71 1.28
N PRO A 61 5.51 7.84 0.67
CA PRO A 61 5.94 7.07 -0.49
C PRO A 61 6.36 7.98 -1.64
N GLN A 62 7.35 7.53 -2.37
CA GLN A 62 7.82 8.14 -3.60
C GLN A 62 7.43 7.29 -4.80
N LEU A 63 7.50 7.87 -6.00
CA LEU A 63 7.31 7.11 -7.24
C LEU A 63 8.32 5.96 -7.31
N GLY A 64 7.84 4.79 -7.67
CA GLY A 64 8.63 3.56 -7.73
C GLY A 64 8.81 2.83 -6.39
N ASP A 65 8.36 3.41 -5.28
CA ASP A 65 8.44 2.73 -3.98
C ASP A 65 7.57 1.48 -3.96
N ARG A 66 8.14 0.41 -3.44
CA ARG A 66 7.42 -0.82 -3.13
C ARG A 66 6.75 -0.68 -1.78
N VAL A 67 5.48 -0.95 -1.72
CA VAL A 67 4.66 -0.73 -0.53
C VAL A 67 3.88 -1.99 -0.19
N ALA A 68 3.91 -2.33 1.08
CA ALA A 68 3.02 -3.30 1.69
C ALA A 68 1.82 -2.57 2.29
N PHE A 69 0.60 -2.96 1.93
CA PHE A 69 -0.62 -2.30 2.41
C PHE A 69 -1.76 -3.30 2.63
N ARG A 70 -2.75 -2.91 3.43
CA ARG A 70 -3.95 -3.71 3.67
C ARG A 70 -4.98 -3.49 2.59
N HIS A 71 -5.59 -4.57 2.13
CA HIS A 71 -6.71 -4.47 1.20
C HIS A 71 -7.91 -3.84 1.90
N GLN A 72 -8.43 -2.73 1.35
CA GLN A 72 -9.47 -1.93 2.02
C GLN A 72 -10.82 -2.64 2.17
N GLN A 73 -11.15 -3.53 1.24
CA GLN A 73 -12.44 -4.24 1.21
C GLN A 73 -12.41 -5.57 1.95
N ARG A 74 -11.23 -6.08 2.26
CA ARG A 74 -11.01 -7.36 2.94
C ARG A 74 -9.93 -7.18 4.01
N PRO A 75 -10.27 -6.67 5.19
CA PRO A 75 -9.28 -6.46 6.27
C PRO A 75 -8.57 -7.74 6.69
N GLU A 76 -9.24 -8.89 6.51
CA GLU A 76 -8.72 -10.23 6.81
C GLU A 76 -7.90 -10.81 5.64
N ALA A 77 -7.91 -10.15 4.48
CA ALA A 77 -7.10 -10.58 3.35
C ALA A 77 -5.62 -10.41 3.66
N PRO A 78 -4.78 -11.22 3.03
CA PRO A 78 -3.34 -11.05 3.12
C PRO A 78 -2.91 -9.66 2.67
N VAL A 79 -1.72 -9.29 3.13
CA VAL A 79 -1.12 -8.00 2.79
C VAL A 79 -0.83 -7.96 1.29
N CYS A 80 -1.31 -6.89 0.66
CA CYS A 80 -1.03 -6.60 -0.73
C CYS A 80 0.35 -5.94 -0.84
N LEU A 81 1.05 -6.28 -1.91
CA LEU A 81 2.34 -5.69 -2.28
C LEU A 81 2.19 -5.05 -3.65
N ALA A 82 2.54 -3.79 -3.79
CA ALA A 82 2.51 -3.09 -5.07
C ALA A 82 3.52 -1.95 -5.15
N THR A 83 3.77 -1.49 -6.36
CA THR A 83 4.61 -0.32 -6.63
C THR A 83 3.75 0.93 -6.67
N CYS A 84 4.24 2.02 -6.11
CA CYS A 84 3.62 3.33 -6.19
C CYS A 84 3.96 3.96 -7.54
N THR A 85 2.96 4.15 -8.40
CA THR A 85 3.15 4.67 -9.76
C THR A 85 2.57 6.07 -9.97
N ALA A 86 1.75 6.58 -9.03
CA ALA A 86 1.38 8.00 -8.98
C ALA A 86 1.14 8.47 -7.55
N LEU A 87 1.49 9.73 -7.29
CA LEU A 87 1.42 10.40 -5.99
C LEU A 87 0.12 11.23 -5.85
N PRO A 88 -0.25 11.63 -4.61
CA PRO A 88 -1.35 12.57 -4.39
C PRO A 88 -1.20 13.85 -5.21
N GLY A 89 -2.24 14.25 -5.92
CA GLY A 89 -2.25 15.41 -6.82
C GLY A 89 -1.85 15.10 -8.25
N ASP A 90 -1.25 13.95 -8.54
CA ASP A 90 -0.88 13.57 -9.90
C ASP A 90 -2.13 13.30 -10.76
N THR A 91 -1.98 13.48 -12.05
CA THR A 91 -2.99 13.08 -13.04
C THR A 91 -2.53 11.82 -13.74
N VAL A 92 -3.32 10.77 -13.63
CA VAL A 92 -3.16 9.53 -14.40
C VAL A 92 -4.22 9.46 -15.50
N TRP A 93 -3.98 8.68 -16.53
CA TRP A 93 -4.84 8.61 -17.70
C TRP A 93 -5.44 7.21 -17.83
N MET A 94 -6.75 7.16 -17.92
CA MET A 94 -7.49 5.91 -18.05
C MET A 94 -7.96 5.71 -19.49
N ASP A 95 -7.54 4.60 -20.08
CA ASP A 95 -8.11 4.08 -21.30
C ASP A 95 -9.47 3.45 -20.96
N THR A 96 -10.55 4.03 -21.47
CA THR A 96 -11.91 3.56 -21.19
C THR A 96 -12.27 2.27 -21.91
N GLU A 97 -11.57 1.93 -22.98
CA GLU A 97 -11.82 0.71 -23.75
C GLU A 97 -11.10 -0.49 -23.11
N ARG A 98 -9.84 -0.31 -22.73
CA ARG A 98 -9.00 -1.37 -22.12
C ARG A 98 -9.11 -1.42 -20.61
N GLN A 99 -9.65 -0.38 -19.97
CA GLN A 99 -9.67 -0.19 -18.51
C GLN A 99 -8.27 -0.20 -17.88
N GLU A 100 -7.28 0.23 -18.64
CA GLU A 100 -5.90 0.39 -18.20
C GLU A 100 -5.62 1.83 -17.80
N VAL A 101 -4.73 2.03 -16.85
CA VAL A 101 -4.34 3.36 -16.38
C VAL A 101 -2.86 3.57 -16.62
N TYR A 102 -2.51 4.75 -17.07
CA TYR A 102 -1.14 5.12 -17.42
C TYR A 102 -0.76 6.46 -16.78
N ALA A 103 0.50 6.58 -16.38
CA ALA A 103 1.04 7.85 -15.90
C ALA A 103 1.08 8.95 -16.98
N LEU A 104 1.22 8.55 -18.24
CA LEU A 104 1.26 9.47 -19.40
C LEU A 104 0.08 9.20 -20.33
N ARG A 105 -0.50 10.28 -20.86
CA ARG A 105 -1.55 10.19 -21.88
C ARG A 105 -1.04 9.52 -23.14
N ARG A 106 -1.72 8.47 -23.61
CA ARG A 106 -1.36 7.70 -24.82
C ARG A 106 -2.32 7.97 -25.98
N SER A 107 -3.57 8.28 -25.69
CA SER A 107 -4.61 8.57 -26.70
C SER A 107 -5.40 9.82 -26.37
N GLN A 108 -6.03 10.41 -27.41
CA GLN A 108 -6.97 11.52 -27.20
C GLN A 108 -8.26 11.09 -26.48
N THR A 109 -8.58 9.80 -26.54
CA THR A 109 -9.75 9.20 -25.88
C THR A 109 -9.52 8.94 -24.39
N ASP A 110 -8.28 8.95 -23.93
CA ASP A 110 -7.93 8.72 -22.53
C ASP A 110 -8.53 9.81 -21.64
N LYS A 111 -9.11 9.39 -20.51
CA LYS A 111 -9.74 10.27 -19.54
C LYS A 111 -8.80 10.55 -18.39
N PRO A 112 -8.64 11.84 -18.01
CA PRO A 112 -7.83 12.18 -16.86
C PRO A 112 -8.51 11.74 -15.57
N LEU A 113 -7.70 11.21 -14.66
CA LEU A 113 -8.07 10.84 -13.33
C LEU A 113 -7.07 11.46 -12.35
N ILE A 114 -7.55 12.33 -11.47
CA ILE A 114 -6.72 12.94 -10.44
C ILE A 114 -6.60 11.96 -9.27
N VAL A 115 -5.37 11.72 -8.84
CA VAL A 115 -5.06 10.97 -7.61
C VAL A 115 -5.33 11.92 -6.43
N PRO A 116 -6.34 11.66 -5.58
CA PRO A 116 -6.74 12.63 -4.56
C PRO A 116 -5.64 12.89 -3.53
N ALA A 117 -5.39 14.18 -3.26
CA ALA A 117 -4.61 14.63 -2.11
C ALA A 117 -5.54 15.12 -0.99
N ALA A 118 -5.09 14.99 0.25
CA ALA A 118 -5.86 15.45 1.40
C ALA A 118 -6.13 16.97 1.32
N GLY A 119 -7.40 17.34 1.45
CA GLY A 119 -7.84 18.74 1.37
C GLY A 119 -7.89 19.35 -0.04
N GLN A 120 -7.45 18.63 -1.07
CA GLN A 120 -7.54 19.10 -2.47
C GLN A 120 -8.98 18.95 -2.98
N GLU A 121 -9.53 20.02 -3.52
CA GLU A 121 -10.81 19.99 -4.20
C GLU A 121 -10.67 19.39 -5.60
N ILE A 122 -11.51 18.40 -5.89
CA ILE A 122 -11.59 17.74 -7.19
C ILE A 122 -12.96 17.99 -7.79
N GLU A 123 -12.99 18.47 -9.04
CA GLU A 123 -14.23 18.68 -9.77
C GLU A 123 -14.91 17.35 -10.11
N VAL A 124 -16.22 17.27 -9.84
CA VAL A 124 -17.03 16.11 -10.18
C VAL A 124 -17.43 16.20 -11.64
N THR A 125 -16.96 15.25 -12.43
CA THR A 125 -17.29 15.10 -13.84
C THR A 125 -18.04 13.79 -14.06
N PRO A 126 -18.80 13.66 -15.18
CA PRO A 126 -19.47 12.38 -15.49
C PRO A 126 -18.51 11.19 -15.61
N HIS A 127 -17.22 11.43 -15.83
CA HIS A 127 -16.20 10.39 -15.99
C HIS A 127 -15.63 9.90 -14.66
N ASN A 128 -15.45 10.80 -13.67
CA ASN A 128 -14.84 10.48 -12.37
C ASN A 128 -15.88 10.27 -11.25
N ALA A 129 -17.13 10.69 -11.44
CA ALA A 129 -18.16 10.71 -10.39
C ALA A 129 -18.33 9.35 -9.69
N ARG A 130 -18.36 8.25 -10.43
CA ARG A 130 -18.52 6.91 -9.85
C ARG A 130 -17.34 6.54 -8.96
N GLN A 131 -16.12 6.90 -9.35
CA GLN A 131 -14.93 6.61 -8.59
C GLN A 131 -14.85 7.48 -7.34
N LEU A 132 -15.08 8.80 -7.48
CA LEU A 132 -15.13 9.72 -6.35
C LEU A 132 -16.20 9.29 -5.33
N TYR A 133 -17.38 8.88 -5.80
CA TYR A 133 -18.43 8.33 -4.96
C TYR A 133 -17.95 7.12 -4.12
N HIS A 134 -17.27 6.16 -4.76
CA HIS A 134 -16.75 4.98 -4.05
C HIS A 134 -15.67 5.35 -3.03
N LEU A 135 -14.81 6.32 -3.32
CA LEU A 135 -13.79 6.80 -2.40
C LEU A 135 -14.40 7.53 -1.20
N LEU A 136 -15.36 8.43 -1.43
CA LEU A 136 -16.08 9.14 -0.38
C LEU A 136 -16.80 8.17 0.56
N ARG A 137 -17.47 7.15 0.01
CA ARG A 137 -18.08 6.09 0.84
C ARG A 137 -17.06 5.34 1.69
N LYS A 138 -15.87 5.07 1.16
CA LYS A 138 -14.79 4.41 1.91
C LYS A 138 -14.24 5.31 3.04
N GLU A 139 -14.33 6.62 2.90
CA GLU A 139 -14.01 7.57 3.97
C GLU A 139 -15.13 7.73 4.99
N GLY A 140 -16.29 7.11 4.77
CA GLY A 140 -17.41 7.14 5.68
C GLY A 140 -18.40 8.28 5.42
N ALA A 141 -18.27 8.99 4.30
CA ALA A 141 -19.20 10.05 3.94
C ALA A 141 -20.58 9.49 3.53
N PHE A 142 -21.66 10.16 3.94
CA PHE A 142 -23.00 9.87 3.48
C PHE A 142 -23.24 10.46 2.10
N VAL A 143 -22.97 9.66 1.08
CA VAL A 143 -23.07 10.10 -0.31
C VAL A 143 -24.02 9.22 -1.11
N THR A 144 -24.71 9.83 -2.07
CA THR A 144 -25.56 9.16 -3.04
C THR A 144 -25.14 9.56 -4.45
N LEU A 145 -25.13 8.60 -5.35
CA LEU A 145 -24.86 8.84 -6.75
C LEU A 145 -26.18 8.69 -7.53
N ARG A 146 -26.61 9.76 -8.23
CA ARG A 146 -27.75 9.72 -9.12
C ARG A 146 -27.43 9.12 -10.49
N GLU A 147 -28.45 8.75 -11.24
CA GLU A 147 -28.29 8.21 -12.60
C GLU A 147 -27.59 9.19 -13.55
N ASN A 148 -27.83 10.49 -13.38
CA ASN A 148 -27.15 11.55 -14.14
C ASN A 148 -25.70 11.79 -13.72
N LYS A 149 -25.14 10.90 -12.86
CA LYS A 149 -23.78 10.96 -12.31
C LYS A 149 -23.49 12.18 -11.42
N GLU A 150 -24.51 12.77 -10.86
CA GLU A 150 -24.39 13.79 -9.82
C GLU A 150 -24.15 13.15 -8.45
N ILE A 151 -23.14 13.66 -7.72
CA ILE A 151 -22.88 13.23 -6.34
C ILE A 151 -23.67 14.13 -5.39
N LEU A 152 -24.39 13.50 -4.47
CA LEU A 152 -25.09 14.19 -3.39
C LEU A 152 -24.35 13.88 -2.08
N ILE A 153 -24.02 14.91 -1.33
CA ILE A 153 -23.55 14.82 0.05
C ILE A 153 -24.64 15.41 0.94
N ASP A 154 -25.12 14.62 1.92
CA ASP A 154 -26.24 15.00 2.78
C ASP A 154 -27.48 15.52 2.01
N GLY A 155 -27.75 14.88 0.86
CA GLY A 155 -28.89 15.21 0.00
C GLY A 155 -28.71 16.44 -0.89
N ARG A 156 -27.54 17.11 -0.86
CA ARG A 156 -27.24 18.29 -1.69
C ARG A 156 -26.27 17.92 -2.80
N GLY A 157 -26.55 18.32 -4.04
CA GLY A 157 -25.66 18.14 -5.18
C GLY A 157 -24.38 18.96 -5.01
N VAL A 158 -23.23 18.35 -5.24
CA VAL A 158 -21.93 18.99 -5.13
C VAL A 158 -21.22 18.97 -6.48
N LYS A 159 -20.51 20.08 -6.78
CA LYS A 159 -19.68 20.20 -8.00
C LYS A 159 -18.23 19.84 -7.74
N THR A 160 -17.76 20.00 -6.51
CA THR A 160 -16.41 19.64 -6.07
C THR A 160 -16.48 18.78 -4.83
N VAL A 161 -15.48 17.93 -4.64
CA VAL A 161 -15.32 17.08 -3.46
C VAL A 161 -13.87 17.15 -2.98
N ALA A 162 -13.68 17.06 -1.67
CA ALA A 162 -12.36 16.96 -1.07
C ALA A 162 -12.28 15.68 -0.23
N PHE A 163 -11.08 15.14 -0.10
CA PHE A 163 -10.79 13.91 0.62
C PHE A 163 -10.01 14.20 1.90
N LEU A 164 -10.21 13.35 2.91
CA LEU A 164 -9.49 13.44 4.18
C LEU A 164 -8.11 12.81 4.12
N ASN A 165 -7.88 11.89 3.17
CA ASN A 165 -6.64 11.14 3.05
C ASN A 165 -5.95 11.41 1.72
N ASP A 166 -4.61 11.33 1.75
CA ASP A 166 -3.80 11.20 0.55
C ASP A 166 -4.01 9.81 -0.05
N TYR A 167 -4.22 9.76 -1.35
CA TYR A 167 -4.30 8.53 -2.12
C TYR A 167 -3.08 8.39 -3.01
N TYR A 168 -2.74 7.14 -3.29
CA TYR A 168 -1.62 6.76 -4.16
C TYR A 168 -2.12 5.76 -5.17
N TRP A 169 -1.67 5.86 -6.40
CA TRP A 169 -1.95 4.83 -7.39
C TRP A 169 -0.97 3.68 -7.22
N MET A 170 -1.52 2.50 -6.94
CA MET A 170 -0.75 1.30 -6.63
C MET A 170 -1.02 0.23 -7.67
N GLU A 171 0.03 -0.32 -8.25
CA GLU A 171 -0.09 -1.38 -9.25
C GLU A 171 1.05 -2.40 -9.17
N THR A 172 0.80 -3.57 -9.76
CA THR A 172 1.82 -4.56 -10.14
C THR A 172 1.73 -4.78 -11.64
N GLN A 173 2.68 -5.49 -12.26
CA GLN A 173 2.66 -5.79 -13.70
C GLN A 173 1.33 -6.37 -14.19
N HIS A 174 0.59 -7.06 -13.32
CA HIS A 174 -0.59 -7.83 -13.71
C HIS A 174 -1.89 -7.40 -13.04
N VAL A 175 -1.80 -6.56 -11.99
CA VAL A 175 -3.00 -6.17 -11.21
C VAL A 175 -2.91 -4.71 -10.79
N PRO A 176 -3.74 -3.84 -11.36
CA PRO A 176 -3.92 -2.51 -10.82
C PRO A 176 -4.76 -2.60 -9.54
N TYR A 177 -4.18 -2.23 -8.40
CA TYR A 177 -4.93 -2.07 -7.14
C TYR A 177 -5.71 -0.75 -7.12
N GLY A 178 -5.29 0.20 -7.94
CA GLY A 178 -5.91 1.52 -8.06
C GLY A 178 -5.56 2.44 -6.90
N LEU A 179 -6.52 3.28 -6.51
CA LEU A 179 -6.32 4.29 -5.46
C LEU A 179 -6.34 3.66 -4.07
N VAL A 180 -5.21 3.74 -3.39
CA VAL A 180 -5.01 3.24 -2.03
C VAL A 180 -4.70 4.42 -1.10
N PRO A 181 -5.46 4.63 -0.01
CA PRO A 181 -5.19 5.72 0.92
C PRO A 181 -3.96 5.44 1.77
N PHE A 182 -3.23 6.48 2.14
CA PHE A 182 -2.02 6.39 2.96
C PHE A 182 -2.23 5.60 4.26
N ARG A 183 -3.38 5.74 4.90
CA ARG A 183 -3.72 5.00 6.13
C ARG A 183 -3.73 3.47 5.99
N ALA A 184 -3.83 2.95 4.75
CA ALA A 184 -3.79 1.52 4.50
C ALA A 184 -2.37 0.97 4.43
N PHE A 185 -1.36 1.84 4.34
CA PHE A 185 0.03 1.44 4.21
C PHE A 185 0.57 0.86 5.52
N ILE A 186 1.37 -0.18 5.39
CA ILE A 186 2.01 -0.88 6.51
C ILE A 186 3.49 -0.52 6.58
N GLY A 187 4.16 -0.48 5.42
CA GLY A 187 5.59 -0.19 5.34
C GLY A 187 6.21 -0.61 4.02
N LYS A 188 7.53 -0.56 3.95
CA LYS A 188 8.29 -0.98 2.77
C LYS A 188 8.75 -2.44 2.93
N PRO A 189 8.38 -3.35 2.01
CA PRO A 189 8.93 -4.69 1.96
C PRO A 189 10.39 -4.59 1.50
N PHE A 190 11.30 -5.34 2.13
CA PHE A 190 12.73 -5.24 1.82
C PHE A 190 13.42 -6.58 1.59
N CYS A 191 12.94 -7.68 2.17
CA CYS A 191 13.49 -9.00 1.89
C CYS A 191 12.47 -10.12 2.10
N VAL A 192 12.71 -11.25 1.42
CA VAL A 192 12.10 -12.54 1.76
C VAL A 192 12.89 -13.14 2.91
N SER A 193 12.27 -13.39 4.04
CA SER A 193 12.96 -14.05 5.17
C SER A 193 13.20 -15.52 4.90
N TYR A 194 12.21 -16.21 4.35
CA TYR A 194 12.29 -17.57 3.82
C TYR A 194 11.02 -17.88 3.01
N GLY A 195 11.13 -18.83 2.09
CA GLY A 195 10.00 -19.36 1.34
C GLY A 195 9.54 -20.71 1.92
N VAL A 196 8.24 -20.98 1.79
CA VAL A 196 7.67 -22.28 2.11
C VAL A 196 6.95 -22.79 0.87
N LYS A 197 7.24 -24.03 0.46
CA LYS A 197 6.54 -24.73 -0.61
C LYS A 197 6.23 -26.15 -0.15
N ASP A 198 4.98 -26.57 -0.29
CA ASP A 198 4.50 -27.91 0.07
C ASP A 198 4.87 -28.33 1.52
N GLY A 199 4.87 -27.34 2.44
CA GLY A 199 5.22 -27.51 3.86
C GLY A 199 6.71 -27.54 4.16
N ALA A 200 7.60 -27.49 3.16
CA ALA A 200 9.04 -27.49 3.34
C ALA A 200 9.64 -26.09 3.20
N ILE A 201 10.66 -25.78 4.00
CA ILE A 201 11.39 -24.50 3.93
C ILE A 201 12.33 -24.55 2.71
N ARG A 202 12.30 -23.50 1.93
CA ARG A 202 13.18 -23.28 0.79
C ARG A 202 14.43 -22.50 1.23
N PHE A 203 15.54 -23.19 1.39
CA PHE A 203 16.81 -22.58 1.85
C PHE A 203 17.42 -21.64 0.81
N ASP A 204 17.13 -21.85 -0.49
CA ASP A 204 17.55 -20.98 -1.60
C ASP A 204 16.93 -19.58 -1.54
N ARG A 205 15.93 -19.40 -0.66
CA ARG A 205 15.18 -18.14 -0.50
C ARG A 205 15.35 -17.49 0.87
N LEU A 206 16.42 -17.86 1.59
CA LEU A 206 16.74 -17.26 2.87
C LEU A 206 17.33 -15.86 2.69
N PHE A 207 16.71 -14.86 3.33
CA PHE A 207 17.13 -13.44 3.32
C PHE A 207 17.40 -12.87 1.93
N LEU A 208 16.58 -13.27 0.95
CA LEU A 208 16.65 -12.74 -0.40
C LEU A 208 16.16 -11.29 -0.41
N LEU A 209 17.04 -10.36 -0.75
CA LEU A 209 16.68 -8.94 -0.89
C LEU A 209 15.71 -8.77 -2.06
N LEU A 210 14.70 -7.94 -1.85
CA LEU A 210 13.79 -7.52 -2.93
C LEU A 210 14.49 -6.38 -3.69
N ASN A 211 14.91 -6.66 -4.93
CA ASN A 211 15.57 -5.69 -5.83
C ASN A 211 14.56 -5.00 -6.72
#